data_31b3ad79b04199597ab7cd227be8b1e6
#
_entry.id   31b3ad79b04199597ab7cd227be8b1e6
#
_cell.length_a   1.000
_cell.length_b   1.000
_cell.length_c   1.000
_cell.angle_alpha   90.00
_cell.angle_beta   90.00
_cell.angle_gamma   90.00
#
_symmetry.space_group_name_H-M   'P 1'
#
loop_
_entity.id
_entity.type
_entity.pdbx_description
1 polymer ?
#
loop_
_entity_poly.entity_id
_entity_poly.type
_entity_poly.pdbx_seq_one_letter_code
_entity_poly.pdbx_strand_id
1 'polypeptide(L)'
;LKEAKEGSISFIYNRKFLKELDSSSASAVLISPDLKEKCEKNCIVVDDPHLSYARLTKLFAEDVREKHVDDSSKDFTTSKDIQMGKNVYIGQNVKIGKGVVIGPGCFIGNNVEIGEESYLYPNVTIYSSTILGKKNIIHANSVLGSDGLGFSKNNDSWEKIEHLGNLILADDVEIGAACTIDRGSLGNTFLNSGVKLDNQVHIAHNCNIGKNTIIGAKTAIAGSTKVGEDCLIGGGCGIVDNIEIEKNVRINPMTYVAQSIKKSGIYSGGSVVLEHSKWLKHIT
;
A
#
# COMPACT_ATOMS: atom_id res chain seq x y z
N LEU A 1 9.81 -14.58 3.49
CA LEU A 1 10.27 -15.94 3.21
C LEU A 1 9.46 -16.60 2.08
N LYS A 2 8.13 -16.66 2.14
CA LYS A 2 7.26 -17.34 1.15
C LYS A 2 7.42 -16.80 -0.29
N GLU A 3 7.61 -15.50 -0.43
CA GLU A 3 7.71 -14.82 -1.73
C GLU A 3 9.15 -14.59 -2.19
N ALA A 4 10.13 -15.06 -1.39
CA ALA A 4 11.53 -14.93 -1.72
C ALA A 4 11.88 -15.77 -2.94
N LYS A 5 12.71 -15.20 -3.82
CA LYS A 5 13.21 -15.83 -5.06
C LYS A 5 14.71 -16.05 -4.93
N GLU A 6 15.26 -16.84 -5.84
CA GLU A 6 16.72 -16.93 -6.00
C GLU A 6 17.32 -15.53 -6.23
N GLY A 7 18.43 -15.24 -5.62
CA GLY A 7 19.06 -13.91 -5.59
C GLY A 7 18.55 -12.98 -4.49
N SER A 8 17.45 -13.31 -3.80
CA SER A 8 16.93 -12.47 -2.72
C SER A 8 17.51 -12.82 -1.36
N ILE A 9 17.54 -11.80 -0.48
CA ILE A 9 17.82 -11.95 0.95
C ILE A 9 16.53 -11.79 1.73
N SER A 10 16.31 -12.62 2.74
CA SER A 10 15.14 -12.60 3.61
C SER A 10 15.54 -12.53 5.08
N PHE A 11 14.60 -12.55 6.01
CA PHE A 11 14.89 -12.54 7.45
C PHE A 11 13.88 -13.34 8.25
N ILE A 12 14.30 -13.81 9.43
CA ILE A 12 13.42 -14.42 10.44
C ILE A 12 13.64 -13.73 11.77
N TYR A 13 12.59 -13.14 12.30
CA TYR A 13 12.59 -12.53 13.63
C TYR A 13 11.69 -13.27 14.64
N ASN A 14 10.89 -14.25 14.17
CA ASN A 14 9.97 -14.99 15.01
C ASN A 14 9.98 -16.48 14.65
N ARG A 15 10.10 -17.35 15.65
CA ARG A 15 10.16 -18.83 15.50
C ARG A 15 8.95 -19.44 14.77
N LYS A 16 7.81 -18.78 14.77
CA LYS A 16 6.61 -19.26 14.04
C LYS A 16 6.84 -19.40 12.53
N PHE A 17 7.80 -18.64 11.96
CA PHE A 17 8.13 -18.67 10.55
C PHE A 17 9.20 -19.71 10.16
N LEU A 18 9.70 -20.50 11.11
CA LEU A 18 10.72 -21.54 10.81
C LEU A 18 10.26 -22.56 9.77
N LYS A 19 8.98 -22.93 9.79
CA LYS A 19 8.39 -23.84 8.78
C LYS A 19 8.45 -23.28 7.35
N GLU A 20 8.50 -21.97 7.21
CA GLU A 20 8.58 -21.28 5.92
C GLU A 20 10.02 -21.19 5.41
N LEU A 21 11.01 -21.37 6.32
CA LEU A 21 12.41 -21.33 5.97
C LEU A 21 12.80 -22.45 5.00
N ASP A 22 12.34 -23.66 5.26
CA ASP A 22 12.69 -24.85 4.48
C ASP A 22 12.18 -24.73 3.03
N SER A 23 10.96 -24.18 2.87
CA SER A 23 10.32 -23.99 1.57
C SER A 23 10.72 -22.68 0.86
N SER A 24 11.45 -21.79 1.51
CA SER A 24 11.82 -20.50 0.94
C SER A 24 12.87 -20.64 -0.17
N SER A 25 12.77 -19.85 -1.23
CA SER A 25 13.78 -19.74 -2.29
C SER A 25 14.81 -18.64 -2.05
N ALA A 26 14.86 -18.03 -0.85
CA ALA A 26 15.86 -17.01 -0.52
C ALA A 26 17.28 -17.54 -0.63
N SER A 27 18.17 -16.79 -1.25
CA SER A 27 19.60 -17.13 -1.37
C SER A 27 20.37 -16.93 -0.07
N ALA A 28 19.91 -16.02 0.79
CA ALA A 28 20.44 -15.82 2.14
C ALA A 28 19.33 -15.38 3.10
N VAL A 29 19.51 -15.65 4.40
CA VAL A 29 18.53 -15.32 5.44
C VAL A 29 19.24 -14.65 6.63
N LEU A 30 18.74 -13.49 7.07
CA LEU A 30 19.12 -12.89 8.35
C LEU A 30 18.45 -13.68 9.46
N ILE A 31 19.23 -14.13 10.46
CA ILE A 31 18.75 -15.05 11.49
C ILE A 31 19.43 -14.75 12.83
N SER A 32 18.72 -14.95 13.93
CA SER A 32 19.28 -14.84 15.26
C SER A 32 20.21 -16.03 15.61
N PRO A 33 21.17 -15.89 16.53
CA PRO A 33 22.11 -16.95 16.90
C PRO A 33 21.44 -18.24 17.37
N ASP A 34 20.32 -18.16 18.09
CA ASP A 34 19.56 -19.31 18.61
C ASP A 34 18.85 -20.14 17.54
N LEU A 35 18.76 -19.62 16.32
CA LEU A 35 18.15 -20.31 15.18
C LEU A 35 19.17 -20.83 14.17
N LYS A 36 20.46 -20.52 14.33
CA LYS A 36 21.51 -20.89 13.38
C LYS A 36 21.55 -22.37 13.04
N GLU A 37 21.50 -23.22 14.06
CA GLU A 37 21.57 -24.69 13.87
C GLU A 37 20.34 -25.29 13.17
N LYS A 38 19.25 -24.52 13.08
CA LYS A 38 18.02 -24.91 12.39
C LYS A 38 17.94 -24.41 10.95
N CYS A 39 18.97 -23.70 10.48
CA CYS A 39 19.00 -23.13 9.14
C CYS A 39 20.03 -23.87 8.28
N GLU A 40 19.55 -24.67 7.35
CA GLU A 40 20.41 -25.36 6.36
C GLU A 40 20.80 -24.47 5.17
N LYS A 41 20.19 -23.27 5.05
CA LYS A 41 20.46 -22.31 3.99
C LYS A 41 21.63 -21.41 4.36
N ASN A 42 22.16 -20.67 3.37
CA ASN A 42 23.09 -19.60 3.64
C ASN A 42 22.45 -18.61 4.61
N CYS A 43 23.04 -18.40 5.76
CA CYS A 43 22.52 -17.49 6.76
C CYS A 43 23.55 -16.46 7.21
N ILE A 44 23.07 -15.27 7.51
CA ILE A 44 23.82 -14.19 8.14
C ILE A 44 23.30 -14.09 9.57
N VAL A 45 24.15 -14.45 10.52
CA VAL A 45 23.79 -14.45 11.94
C VAL A 45 23.93 -13.02 12.49
N VAL A 46 22.85 -12.50 13.05
CA VAL A 46 22.76 -11.14 13.61
C VAL A 46 22.00 -11.18 14.92
N ASP A 47 22.32 -10.29 15.85
CA ASP A 47 21.68 -10.24 17.17
C ASP A 47 20.19 -9.89 17.07
N ASP A 48 19.85 -8.95 16.19
CA ASP A 48 18.48 -8.54 15.90
C ASP A 48 18.20 -8.59 14.39
N PRO A 49 17.54 -9.65 13.89
CA PRO A 49 17.18 -9.77 12.47
C PRO A 49 16.24 -8.70 11.95
N HIS A 50 15.33 -8.17 12.79
CA HIS A 50 14.40 -7.13 12.37
C HIS A 50 15.09 -5.78 12.22
N LEU A 51 15.95 -5.42 13.15
CA LEU A 51 16.77 -4.22 13.06
C LEU A 51 17.78 -4.32 11.89
N SER A 52 18.38 -5.48 11.70
CA SER A 52 19.30 -5.72 10.58
C SER A 52 18.59 -5.64 9.24
N TYR A 53 17.35 -6.13 9.16
CA TYR A 53 16.51 -5.95 7.99
C TYR A 53 16.22 -4.45 7.71
N ALA A 54 15.87 -3.67 8.72
CA ALA A 54 15.68 -2.23 8.56
C ALA A 54 16.92 -1.53 7.97
N ARG A 55 18.11 -1.88 8.47
CA ARG A 55 19.37 -1.36 7.95
C ARG A 55 19.66 -1.83 6.52
N LEU A 56 19.35 -3.09 6.24
CA LEU A 56 19.53 -3.67 4.90
C LEU A 56 18.65 -2.94 3.86
N THR A 57 17.40 -2.60 4.18
CA THR A 57 16.53 -1.91 3.23
C THR A 57 17.10 -0.58 2.74
N LYS A 58 17.91 0.11 3.55
CA LYS A 58 18.55 1.37 3.15
C LYS A 58 19.53 1.20 1.99
N LEU A 59 20.20 0.05 1.89
CA LEU A 59 21.14 -0.22 0.81
C LEU A 59 20.45 -0.29 -0.56
N PHE A 60 19.17 -0.64 -0.57
CA PHE A 60 18.35 -0.71 -1.79
C PHE A 60 17.51 0.55 -2.03
N ALA A 61 17.41 1.44 -1.03
CA ALA A 61 16.58 2.62 -1.12
C ALA A 61 17.25 3.81 -1.83
N GLU A 62 18.57 3.80 -1.96
CA GLU A 62 19.31 4.90 -2.63
C GLU A 62 18.85 5.06 -4.08
N ASP A 63 18.46 3.95 -4.74
CA ASP A 63 17.93 3.96 -6.10
C ASP A 63 16.45 4.37 -6.17
N VAL A 64 15.74 4.37 -5.03
CA VAL A 64 14.27 4.62 -4.97
C VAL A 64 13.97 6.04 -4.48
N ARG A 65 14.85 6.68 -3.72
CA ARG A 65 14.67 8.04 -3.24
C ARG A 65 14.81 9.03 -4.39
N GLU A 66 13.72 9.68 -4.71
CA GLU A 66 13.75 10.76 -5.70
C GLU A 66 14.60 11.93 -5.20
N LYS A 67 15.60 12.25 -5.98
CA LYS A 67 16.22 13.57 -5.88
C LYS A 67 15.35 14.51 -6.71
N HIS A 68 14.47 15.25 -6.06
CA HIS A 68 13.67 16.31 -6.69
C HIS A 68 14.56 17.48 -7.08
N VAL A 69 15.56 17.22 -7.91
CA VAL A 69 16.40 18.27 -8.47
C VAL A 69 15.76 18.64 -9.80
N ASP A 70 15.60 19.90 -9.99
CA ASP A 70 15.08 20.52 -11.22
C ASP A 70 16.02 20.20 -12.40
N ASP A 71 15.95 18.98 -12.89
CA ASP A 71 16.63 18.58 -14.11
C ASP A 71 15.64 18.74 -15.26
N SER A 72 15.88 19.76 -16.06
CA SER A 72 15.07 20.16 -17.20
C SER A 72 15.06 19.17 -18.37
N SER A 73 15.66 17.99 -18.21
CA SER A 73 15.56 16.91 -19.18
C SER A 73 14.22 16.19 -19.03
N LYS A 74 13.23 16.63 -19.77
CA LYS A 74 11.90 15.99 -19.86
C LYS A 74 12.02 14.66 -20.61
N ASP A 75 12.42 13.62 -19.91
CA ASP A 75 12.58 12.29 -20.47
C ASP A 75 11.30 11.44 -20.15
N PHE A 76 10.18 11.89 -20.73
CA PHE A 76 8.93 11.16 -20.63
C PHE A 76 8.36 10.83 -22.01
N THR A 77 7.76 9.64 -22.11
CA THR A 77 7.08 9.20 -23.32
C THR A 77 5.59 9.47 -23.22
N THR A 78 5.06 10.24 -24.15
CA THR A 78 3.64 10.59 -24.18
C THR A 78 3.02 10.41 -25.55
N SER A 79 1.73 10.12 -25.59
CA SER A 79 0.91 10.21 -26.78
C SER A 79 0.61 11.67 -27.14
N LYS A 80 0.26 11.95 -28.40
CA LYS A 80 -0.05 13.32 -28.85
C LYS A 80 -1.38 13.87 -28.27
N ASP A 81 -2.23 13.02 -27.71
CA ASP A 81 -3.60 13.36 -27.30
C ASP A 81 -3.74 13.52 -25.78
N ILE A 82 -2.71 13.98 -25.08
CA ILE A 82 -2.78 14.28 -23.64
C ILE A 82 -3.17 15.73 -23.42
N GLN A 83 -3.90 15.97 -22.30
CA GLN A 83 -4.18 17.32 -21.81
C GLN A 83 -3.47 17.52 -20.49
N MET A 84 -2.74 18.62 -20.35
CA MET A 84 -1.94 18.91 -19.17
C MET A 84 -2.17 20.32 -18.66
N GLY A 85 -2.48 20.43 -17.38
CA GLY A 85 -2.63 21.72 -16.68
C GLY A 85 -1.29 22.45 -16.47
N LYS A 86 -1.36 23.64 -15.88
CA LYS A 86 -0.16 24.42 -15.52
C LYS A 86 0.50 23.83 -14.26
N ASN A 87 1.82 24.07 -14.12
CA ASN A 87 2.60 23.69 -12.94
C ASN A 87 2.59 22.19 -12.65
N VAL A 88 2.56 21.36 -13.68
CA VAL A 88 2.70 19.91 -13.54
C VAL A 88 4.19 19.57 -13.55
N TYR A 89 4.62 18.81 -12.53
CA TYR A 89 5.95 18.20 -12.51
C TYR A 89 5.88 16.77 -13.03
N ILE A 90 6.79 16.39 -13.91
CA ILE A 90 6.93 15.02 -14.43
C ILE A 90 8.39 14.60 -14.27
N GLY A 91 8.58 13.48 -13.57
CA GLY A 91 9.89 12.86 -13.36
C GLY A 91 10.43 12.16 -14.61
N GLN A 92 11.53 11.43 -14.42
CA GLN A 92 12.20 10.68 -15.48
C GLN A 92 11.48 9.36 -15.79
N ASN A 93 11.61 8.87 -17.04
CA ASN A 93 11.07 7.58 -17.51
C ASN A 93 9.56 7.42 -17.29
N VAL A 94 8.80 8.49 -17.25
CA VAL A 94 7.34 8.44 -17.09
C VAL A 94 6.69 8.03 -18.41
N LYS A 95 5.72 7.14 -18.35
CA LYS A 95 4.92 6.69 -19.52
C LYS A 95 3.48 7.13 -19.34
N ILE A 96 2.96 7.91 -20.30
CA ILE A 96 1.61 8.45 -20.27
C ILE A 96 0.83 7.96 -21.50
N GLY A 97 -0.26 7.24 -21.24
CA GLY A 97 -1.13 6.68 -22.26
C GLY A 97 -1.94 7.73 -23.02
N LYS A 98 -2.61 7.28 -24.08
CA LYS A 98 -3.47 8.12 -24.92
C LYS A 98 -4.67 8.64 -24.15
N GLY A 99 -5.07 9.89 -24.38
CA GLY A 99 -6.28 10.48 -23.82
C GLY A 99 -6.19 10.80 -22.31
N VAL A 100 -5.01 10.74 -21.71
CA VAL A 100 -4.82 11.08 -20.31
C VAL A 100 -4.99 12.58 -20.11
N VAL A 101 -5.69 12.96 -19.04
CA VAL A 101 -5.87 14.34 -18.59
C VAL A 101 -5.20 14.51 -17.25
N ILE A 102 -4.31 15.51 -17.14
CA ILE A 102 -3.56 15.82 -15.91
C ILE A 102 -3.90 17.23 -15.48
N GLY A 103 -4.56 17.37 -14.33
CA GLY A 103 -4.91 18.65 -13.73
C GLY A 103 -3.70 19.48 -13.32
N PRO A 104 -3.90 20.77 -13.07
CA PRO A 104 -2.80 21.67 -12.67
C PRO A 104 -2.23 21.27 -11.29
N GLY A 105 -0.94 21.54 -11.09
CA GLY A 105 -0.24 21.32 -9.83
C GLY A 105 0.01 19.84 -9.48
N CYS A 106 -0.22 18.91 -10.41
CA CYS A 106 0.10 17.50 -10.17
C CYS A 106 1.61 17.27 -10.13
N PHE A 107 2.02 16.36 -9.26
CA PHE A 107 3.38 15.84 -9.18
C PHE A 107 3.39 14.36 -9.60
N ILE A 108 4.19 14.02 -10.60
CA ILE A 108 4.35 12.67 -11.12
C ILE A 108 5.82 12.29 -11.01
N GLY A 109 6.10 11.34 -10.12
CA GLY A 109 7.45 10.88 -9.83
C GLY A 109 8.08 10.05 -10.94
N ASN A 110 9.34 9.64 -10.74
CA ASN A 110 10.10 8.87 -11.71
C ASN A 110 9.49 7.47 -11.95
N ASN A 111 9.64 6.95 -13.17
CA ASN A 111 9.20 5.60 -13.55
C ASN A 111 7.69 5.35 -13.33
N VAL A 112 6.87 6.39 -13.28
CA VAL A 112 5.40 6.26 -13.18
C VAL A 112 4.84 5.86 -14.52
N GLU A 113 3.87 4.94 -14.50
CA GLU A 113 3.10 4.56 -15.68
C GLU A 113 1.63 4.95 -15.49
N ILE A 114 1.04 5.67 -16.44
CA ILE A 114 -0.37 6.09 -16.43
C ILE A 114 -1.04 5.54 -17.69
N GLY A 115 -1.98 4.63 -17.48
CA GLY A 115 -2.74 4.00 -18.56
C GLY A 115 -3.71 4.96 -19.27
N GLU A 116 -4.14 4.55 -20.45
CA GLU A 116 -4.99 5.33 -21.34
C GLU A 116 -6.29 5.82 -20.68
N GLU A 117 -6.77 7.00 -21.10
CA GLU A 117 -8.03 7.60 -20.69
C GLU A 117 -8.15 7.88 -19.17
N SER A 118 -7.04 7.88 -18.44
CA SER A 118 -7.03 8.21 -17.01
C SER A 118 -7.13 9.72 -16.79
N TYR A 119 -7.77 10.12 -15.70
CA TYR A 119 -8.01 11.51 -15.33
C TYR A 119 -7.45 11.82 -13.95
N LEU A 120 -6.49 12.72 -13.88
CA LEU A 120 -5.93 13.24 -12.63
C LEU A 120 -6.47 14.65 -12.37
N TYR A 121 -7.19 14.82 -11.27
CA TYR A 121 -7.64 16.12 -10.81
C TYR A 121 -6.49 16.98 -10.26
N PRO A 122 -6.70 18.27 -9.96
CA PRO A 122 -5.62 19.16 -9.51
C PRO A 122 -4.92 18.65 -8.23
N ASN A 123 -3.60 18.92 -8.15
CA ASN A 123 -2.75 18.65 -6.98
C ASN A 123 -2.69 17.15 -6.58
N VAL A 124 -2.86 16.23 -7.51
CA VAL A 124 -2.59 14.81 -7.27
C VAL A 124 -1.08 14.60 -7.21
N THR A 125 -0.63 13.83 -6.21
CA THR A 125 0.77 13.43 -6.06
C THR A 125 0.92 11.94 -6.31
N ILE A 126 1.76 11.57 -7.26
CA ILE A 126 2.08 10.17 -7.58
C ILE A 126 3.56 9.95 -7.37
N TYR A 127 3.91 9.12 -6.40
CA TYR A 127 5.30 8.77 -6.10
C TYR A 127 5.86 7.80 -7.14
N SER A 128 7.20 7.73 -7.19
CA SER A 128 7.96 6.93 -8.14
C SER A 128 7.50 5.48 -8.25
N SER A 129 7.60 4.93 -9.47
CA SER A 129 7.31 3.53 -9.77
C SER A 129 5.86 3.10 -9.48
N THR A 130 4.95 4.06 -9.29
CA THR A 130 3.51 3.77 -9.20
C THR A 130 2.96 3.47 -10.60
N ILE A 131 2.13 2.44 -10.69
CA ILE A 131 1.52 2.01 -11.94
C ILE A 131 0.01 2.21 -11.88
N LEU A 132 -0.54 2.98 -12.80
CA LEU A 132 -1.97 3.14 -13.01
C LEU A 132 -2.36 2.45 -14.32
N GLY A 133 -3.33 1.56 -14.26
CA GLY A 133 -4.01 1.01 -15.42
C GLY A 133 -4.82 2.05 -16.17
N LYS A 134 -5.73 1.61 -17.01
CA LYS A 134 -6.55 2.46 -17.89
C LYS A 134 -7.78 3.00 -17.16
N LYS A 135 -8.27 4.17 -17.61
CA LYS A 135 -9.55 4.77 -17.16
C LYS A 135 -9.64 5.03 -15.67
N ASN A 136 -8.52 5.27 -15.02
CA ASN A 136 -8.50 5.62 -13.62
C ASN A 136 -8.89 7.10 -13.41
N ILE A 137 -9.64 7.37 -12.36
CA ILE A 137 -10.03 8.73 -11.96
C ILE A 137 -9.45 8.99 -10.57
N ILE A 138 -8.57 9.97 -10.46
CA ILE A 138 -7.92 10.31 -9.20
C ILE A 138 -8.31 11.74 -8.82
N HIS A 139 -9.09 11.89 -7.76
CA HIS A 139 -9.56 13.20 -7.31
C HIS A 139 -8.49 14.00 -6.56
N ALA A 140 -8.76 15.30 -6.45
CA ALA A 140 -7.80 16.30 -5.99
C ALA A 140 -7.16 16.02 -4.63
N ASN A 141 -5.90 16.40 -4.49
CA ASN A 141 -5.08 16.27 -3.28
C ASN A 141 -4.87 14.83 -2.79
N SER A 142 -5.11 13.83 -3.62
CA SER A 142 -4.81 12.44 -3.27
C SER A 142 -3.33 12.13 -3.50
N VAL A 143 -2.75 11.31 -2.60
CA VAL A 143 -1.35 10.90 -2.60
C VAL A 143 -1.25 9.39 -2.83
N LEU A 144 -0.56 9.01 -3.89
CA LEU A 144 -0.43 7.63 -4.34
C LEU A 144 1.03 7.18 -4.25
N GLY A 145 1.30 6.08 -3.56
CA GLY A 145 2.62 5.44 -3.50
C GLY A 145 3.58 6.04 -2.47
N SER A 146 3.08 6.78 -1.46
CA SER A 146 3.90 7.20 -0.32
C SER A 146 4.37 6.02 0.52
N ASP A 147 5.43 6.21 1.31
CA ASP A 147 5.84 5.22 2.30
C ASP A 147 4.79 5.07 3.40
N GLY A 148 4.55 3.83 3.81
CA GLY A 148 3.77 3.54 5.01
C GLY A 148 4.59 3.62 6.30
N LEU A 149 3.98 3.22 7.42
CA LEU A 149 4.63 3.15 8.72
C LEU A 149 5.49 1.87 8.83
N GLY A 150 6.80 2.00 8.66
CA GLY A 150 7.75 0.90 8.77
C GLY A 150 8.98 1.31 9.61
N PHE A 151 9.10 0.76 10.83
CA PHE A 151 10.22 1.06 11.72
C PHE A 151 10.60 -0.17 12.55
N SER A 152 11.89 -0.29 12.87
CA SER A 152 12.41 -1.23 13.85
C SER A 152 12.95 -0.50 15.06
N LYS A 153 12.75 -1.06 16.25
CA LYS A 153 13.28 -0.49 17.50
C LYS A 153 14.80 -0.65 17.54
N ASN A 154 15.52 0.43 17.87
CA ASN A 154 16.95 0.44 18.06
C ASN A 154 17.25 1.18 19.36
N ASN A 155 17.30 0.46 20.48
CA ASN A 155 17.39 1.01 21.84
C ASN A 155 16.32 2.10 22.06
N ASP A 156 16.71 3.36 22.22
CA ASP A 156 15.82 4.50 22.47
C ASP A 156 15.35 5.21 21.21
N SER A 157 15.70 4.71 20.03
CA SER A 157 15.37 5.29 18.74
C SER A 157 14.61 4.32 17.83
N TRP A 158 14.11 4.83 16.70
CA TRP A 158 13.48 4.05 15.65
C TRP A 158 14.31 4.10 14.37
N GLU A 159 14.62 2.93 13.84
CA GLU A 159 15.28 2.75 12.55
C GLU A 159 14.24 2.56 11.47
N LYS A 160 14.26 3.42 10.44
CA LYS A 160 13.28 3.33 9.34
C LYS A 160 13.51 2.06 8.51
N ILE A 161 12.44 1.37 8.18
CA ILE A 161 12.36 0.34 7.16
C ILE A 161 11.92 1.03 5.87
N GLU A 162 12.79 1.07 4.88
CA GLU A 162 12.47 1.70 3.60
C GLU A 162 11.46 0.86 2.82
N HIS A 163 10.52 1.54 2.17
CA HIS A 163 9.51 0.90 1.34
C HIS A 163 10.01 0.77 -0.10
N LEU A 164 10.33 -0.45 -0.49
CA LEU A 164 10.97 -0.79 -1.78
C LEU A 164 9.98 -1.35 -2.81
N GLY A 165 8.77 -1.65 -2.37
CA GLY A 165 7.70 -2.12 -3.25
C GLY A 165 6.98 -0.97 -3.94
N ASN A 166 5.96 -1.28 -4.73
CA ASN A 166 5.22 -0.32 -5.52
C ASN A 166 3.75 -0.25 -5.10
N LEU A 167 3.04 0.74 -5.67
CA LEU A 167 1.59 0.79 -5.72
C LEU A 167 1.14 0.47 -7.14
N ILE A 168 0.16 -0.41 -7.28
CA ILE A 168 -0.43 -0.80 -8.57
C ILE A 168 -1.93 -0.64 -8.50
N LEU A 169 -2.47 0.23 -9.34
CA LEU A 169 -3.89 0.35 -9.62
C LEU A 169 -4.19 -0.35 -10.95
N ALA A 170 -5.14 -1.26 -10.97
CA ALA A 170 -5.62 -1.85 -12.20
C ALA A 170 -6.54 -0.88 -12.97
N ASP A 171 -7.32 -1.37 -13.92
CA ASP A 171 -8.19 -0.53 -14.74
C ASP A 171 -9.47 -0.10 -14.00
N ASP A 172 -10.04 1.05 -14.39
CA ASP A 172 -11.32 1.57 -13.89
C ASP A 172 -11.36 1.76 -12.36
N VAL A 173 -10.26 2.19 -11.76
CA VAL A 173 -10.20 2.55 -10.34
C VAL A 173 -10.55 4.02 -10.15
N GLU A 174 -11.39 4.33 -9.17
CA GLU A 174 -11.68 5.70 -8.78
C GLU A 174 -11.24 5.97 -7.35
N ILE A 175 -10.47 7.03 -7.16
CA ILE A 175 -9.91 7.44 -5.88
C ILE A 175 -10.47 8.81 -5.53
N GLY A 176 -11.25 8.90 -4.46
CA GLY A 176 -11.82 10.13 -3.93
C GLY A 176 -10.77 11.16 -3.51
N ALA A 177 -11.23 12.36 -3.17
CA ALA A 177 -10.33 13.46 -2.80
C ALA A 177 -9.62 13.21 -1.46
N ALA A 178 -8.36 13.68 -1.37
CA ALA A 178 -7.53 13.60 -0.17
C ALA A 178 -7.36 12.16 0.38
N CYS A 179 -7.38 11.16 -0.49
CA CYS A 179 -7.01 9.79 -0.15
C CYS A 179 -5.49 9.63 -0.06
N THR A 180 -5.04 8.68 0.78
CA THR A 180 -3.64 8.28 0.86
C THR A 180 -3.52 6.77 0.67
N ILE A 181 -2.70 6.35 -0.29
CA ILE A 181 -2.50 4.93 -0.60
C ILE A 181 -1.01 4.66 -0.63
N ASP A 182 -0.56 3.88 0.35
CA ASP A 182 0.86 3.60 0.52
C ASP A 182 1.37 2.54 -0.44
N ARG A 183 2.63 2.63 -0.80
CA ARG A 183 3.35 1.58 -1.51
C ARG A 183 3.61 0.36 -0.62
N GLY A 184 3.88 -0.78 -1.21
CA GLY A 184 4.30 -1.93 -0.44
C GLY A 184 5.71 -1.78 0.15
N SER A 185 5.98 -2.45 1.25
CA SER A 185 7.32 -2.43 1.86
C SER A 185 8.35 -3.22 1.04
N LEU A 186 8.07 -4.47 0.69
CA LEU A 186 8.88 -5.30 -0.24
C LEU A 186 8.06 -5.75 -1.45
N GLY A 187 6.86 -6.26 -1.21
CA GLY A 187 5.87 -6.54 -2.26
C GLY A 187 5.09 -5.29 -2.61
N ASN A 188 4.02 -5.42 -3.36
CA ASN A 188 3.21 -4.30 -3.82
C ASN A 188 1.92 -4.12 -3.00
N THR A 189 1.40 -2.91 -3.00
CA THR A 189 0.00 -2.62 -2.68
C THR A 189 -0.80 -2.68 -3.97
N PHE A 190 -1.97 -3.35 -3.95
CA PHE A 190 -2.81 -3.55 -5.13
C PHE A 190 -4.23 -3.03 -4.91
N LEU A 191 -4.72 -2.23 -5.85
CA LEU A 191 -6.14 -1.95 -6.03
C LEU A 191 -6.58 -2.57 -7.36
N ASN A 192 -7.42 -3.59 -7.30
CA ASN A 192 -7.87 -4.31 -8.48
C ASN A 192 -8.94 -3.54 -9.27
N SER A 193 -9.26 -4.00 -10.47
CA SER A 193 -10.14 -3.28 -11.40
C SER A 193 -11.50 -2.98 -10.79
N GLY A 194 -12.02 -1.79 -11.07
CA GLY A 194 -13.35 -1.35 -10.64
C GLY A 194 -13.42 -0.92 -9.17
N VAL A 195 -12.32 -0.89 -8.42
CA VAL A 195 -12.30 -0.41 -7.03
C VAL A 195 -12.68 1.08 -6.98
N LYS A 196 -13.56 1.45 -6.05
CA LYS A 196 -13.99 2.83 -5.82
C LYS A 196 -13.75 3.21 -4.36
N LEU A 197 -12.94 4.23 -4.14
CA LEU A 197 -12.68 4.81 -2.82
C LEU A 197 -13.32 6.18 -2.72
N ASP A 198 -14.10 6.41 -1.70
CA ASP A 198 -14.63 7.72 -1.37
C ASP A 198 -13.56 8.60 -0.70
N ASN A 199 -13.88 9.83 -0.38
CA ASN A 199 -12.93 10.83 0.09
C ASN A 199 -12.25 10.46 1.41
N GLN A 200 -10.96 10.82 1.55
CA GLN A 200 -10.18 10.65 2.78
C GLN A 200 -10.03 9.17 3.22
N VAL A 201 -10.09 8.23 2.29
CA VAL A 201 -9.77 6.83 2.58
C VAL A 201 -8.25 6.67 2.68
N HIS A 202 -7.80 5.88 3.67
CA HIS A 202 -6.42 5.47 3.80
C HIS A 202 -6.26 3.97 3.55
N ILE A 203 -5.36 3.60 2.63
CA ILE A 203 -4.95 2.22 2.37
C ILE A 203 -3.46 2.10 2.67
N ALA A 204 -3.12 1.37 3.73
CA ALA A 204 -1.74 1.17 4.13
C ALA A 204 -0.99 0.18 3.22
N HIS A 205 0.31 0.08 3.46
CA HIS A 205 1.24 -0.74 2.66
C HIS A 205 0.83 -2.21 2.54
N ASN A 206 1.14 -2.83 1.41
CA ASN A 206 0.91 -4.25 1.13
C ASN A 206 -0.56 -4.71 1.18
N CYS A 207 -1.51 -3.79 1.20
CA CYS A 207 -2.91 -4.15 1.07
C CYS A 207 -3.24 -4.67 -0.34
N ASN A 208 -4.23 -5.56 -0.41
CA ASN A 208 -4.79 -6.02 -1.67
C ASN A 208 -6.31 -5.83 -1.63
N ILE A 209 -6.83 -4.88 -2.40
CA ILE A 209 -8.24 -4.59 -2.48
C ILE A 209 -8.82 -5.28 -3.71
N GLY A 210 -9.75 -6.21 -3.49
CA GLY A 210 -10.37 -7.04 -4.52
C GLY A 210 -11.23 -6.24 -5.49
N LYS A 211 -11.43 -6.83 -6.66
CA LYS A 211 -12.17 -6.26 -7.79
C LYS A 211 -13.55 -5.75 -7.38
N ASN A 212 -14.00 -4.61 -7.95
CA ASN A 212 -15.31 -3.98 -7.74
C ASN A 212 -15.64 -3.65 -6.27
N THR A 213 -14.66 -3.62 -5.37
CA THR A 213 -14.88 -3.26 -3.97
C THR A 213 -15.04 -1.76 -3.82
N ILE A 214 -16.03 -1.33 -3.03
CA ILE A 214 -16.36 0.06 -2.75
C ILE A 214 -16.08 0.36 -1.27
N ILE A 215 -15.36 1.45 -0.99
CA ILE A 215 -14.96 1.85 0.36
C ILE A 215 -15.40 3.28 0.63
N GLY A 216 -16.24 3.46 1.65
CA GLY A 216 -16.80 4.74 2.06
C GLY A 216 -15.78 5.65 2.74
N ALA A 217 -16.09 6.94 2.76
CA ALA A 217 -15.22 8.01 3.22
C ALA A 217 -14.63 7.79 4.64
N LYS A 218 -13.41 8.27 4.85
CA LYS A 218 -12.69 8.22 6.14
C LYS A 218 -12.45 6.81 6.69
N THR A 219 -12.56 5.79 5.87
CA THR A 219 -12.19 4.42 6.25
C THR A 219 -10.68 4.25 6.16
N ALA A 220 -10.10 3.58 7.15
CA ALA A 220 -8.68 3.22 7.19
C ALA A 220 -8.50 1.71 7.19
N ILE A 221 -7.66 1.21 6.28
CA ILE A 221 -7.26 -0.20 6.18
C ILE A 221 -5.77 -0.31 6.50
N ALA A 222 -5.44 -1.01 7.57
CA ALA A 222 -4.07 -1.21 8.01
C ALA A 222 -3.31 -2.23 7.15
N GLY A 223 -1.99 -2.22 7.28
CA GLY A 223 -1.07 -2.91 6.37
C GLY A 223 -1.28 -4.40 6.19
N SER A 224 -0.96 -4.91 5.01
CA SER A 224 -1.02 -6.34 4.66
C SER A 224 -2.41 -6.96 4.73
N THR A 225 -3.46 -6.16 4.79
CA THR A 225 -4.85 -6.63 4.79
C THR A 225 -5.32 -6.92 3.37
N LYS A 226 -6.02 -8.04 3.21
CA LYS A 226 -6.65 -8.45 1.96
C LYS A 226 -8.16 -8.31 2.05
N VAL A 227 -8.73 -7.53 1.15
CA VAL A 227 -10.18 -7.40 0.98
C VAL A 227 -10.60 -8.14 -0.28
N GLY A 228 -11.57 -9.02 -0.17
CA GLY A 228 -12.11 -9.79 -1.30
C GLY A 228 -12.81 -8.92 -2.34
N GLU A 229 -13.26 -9.56 -3.39
CA GLU A 229 -14.01 -8.91 -4.48
C GLU A 229 -15.44 -8.56 -4.06
N ASP A 230 -16.03 -7.57 -4.72
CA ASP A 230 -17.45 -7.17 -4.56
C ASP A 230 -17.84 -6.84 -3.11
N CYS A 231 -16.90 -6.31 -2.32
CA CYS A 231 -17.15 -5.86 -0.96
C CYS A 231 -17.70 -4.43 -0.94
N LEU A 232 -18.55 -4.14 0.06
CA LEU A 232 -19.06 -2.80 0.34
C LEU A 232 -18.70 -2.42 1.77
N ILE A 233 -17.72 -1.55 1.94
CA ILE A 233 -17.24 -1.09 3.25
C ILE A 233 -17.77 0.32 3.50
N GLY A 234 -18.56 0.49 4.56
CA GLY A 234 -19.12 1.77 4.97
C GLY A 234 -18.07 2.78 5.41
N GLY A 235 -18.46 4.05 5.47
CA GLY A 235 -17.54 5.11 5.89
C GLY A 235 -17.17 5.05 7.37
N GLY A 236 -15.98 5.59 7.69
CA GLY A 236 -15.47 5.67 9.06
C GLY A 236 -15.10 4.32 9.68
N CYS A 237 -14.90 3.28 8.88
CA CYS A 237 -14.48 1.97 9.37
C CYS A 237 -12.97 1.95 9.66
N GLY A 238 -12.57 1.17 10.68
CA GLY A 238 -11.18 0.84 10.98
C GLY A 238 -10.94 -0.64 10.80
N ILE A 239 -9.98 -1.04 9.97
CA ILE A 239 -9.67 -2.44 9.69
C ILE A 239 -8.22 -2.67 10.10
N VAL A 240 -7.99 -3.65 11.01
CA VAL A 240 -6.64 -3.96 11.51
C VAL A 240 -5.78 -4.63 10.44
N ASP A 241 -4.49 -4.69 10.72
CA ASP A 241 -3.49 -5.27 9.85
C ASP A 241 -3.53 -6.80 9.76
N ASN A 242 -2.97 -7.35 8.68
CA ASN A 242 -2.76 -8.78 8.48
C ASN A 242 -4.02 -9.66 8.57
N ILE A 243 -5.19 -9.13 8.21
CA ILE A 243 -6.44 -9.89 8.14
C ILE A 243 -6.94 -10.07 6.70
N GLU A 244 -7.86 -11.01 6.55
CA GLU A 244 -8.52 -11.28 5.27
C GLU A 244 -10.03 -11.10 5.42
N ILE A 245 -10.64 -10.37 4.49
CA ILE A 245 -12.08 -10.17 4.36
C ILE A 245 -12.54 -10.93 3.13
N GLU A 246 -13.44 -11.89 3.30
CA GLU A 246 -14.01 -12.71 2.23
C GLU A 246 -14.76 -11.83 1.21
N LYS A 247 -14.90 -12.31 -0.02
CA LYS A 247 -15.68 -11.63 -1.06
C LYS A 247 -17.17 -11.48 -0.69
N ASN A 248 -17.84 -10.51 -1.32
CA ASN A 248 -19.26 -10.22 -1.10
C ASN A 248 -19.60 -9.92 0.37
N VAL A 249 -18.68 -9.29 1.10
CA VAL A 249 -18.89 -8.82 2.47
C VAL A 249 -19.36 -7.37 2.44
N ARG A 250 -20.41 -7.09 3.21
CA ARG A 250 -20.87 -5.73 3.51
C ARG A 250 -20.52 -5.38 4.96
N ILE A 251 -19.76 -4.30 5.16
CA ILE A 251 -19.43 -3.75 6.47
C ILE A 251 -20.18 -2.42 6.62
N ASN A 252 -21.04 -2.31 7.63
CA ASN A 252 -21.78 -1.07 7.90
C ASN A 252 -20.85 0.03 8.44
N PRO A 253 -21.22 1.32 8.27
CA PRO A 253 -20.39 2.44 8.70
C PRO A 253 -19.97 2.38 10.18
N MET A 254 -18.83 3.00 10.52
CA MET A 254 -18.26 3.11 11.87
C MET A 254 -17.93 1.76 12.53
N THR A 255 -17.72 0.72 11.72
CA THR A 255 -17.37 -0.62 12.22
C THR A 255 -15.86 -0.75 12.41
N TYR A 256 -15.46 -1.28 13.58
CA TYR A 256 -14.08 -1.72 13.83
C TYR A 256 -13.95 -3.22 13.58
N VAL A 257 -13.10 -3.60 12.63
CA VAL A 257 -12.85 -4.99 12.23
C VAL A 257 -11.50 -5.43 12.79
N ALA A 258 -11.53 -6.24 13.85
CA ALA A 258 -10.34 -6.68 14.59
C ALA A 258 -9.86 -8.09 14.20
N GLN A 259 -10.56 -8.79 13.30
CA GLN A 259 -10.21 -10.15 12.89
C GLN A 259 -10.73 -10.46 11.48
N SER A 260 -10.17 -11.50 10.87
CA SER A 260 -10.59 -11.93 9.53
C SER A 260 -12.07 -12.30 9.46
N ILE A 261 -12.73 -11.88 8.38
CA ILE A 261 -14.10 -12.22 8.05
C ILE A 261 -14.08 -13.33 7.00
N LYS A 262 -14.43 -14.55 7.39
CA LYS A 262 -14.30 -15.76 6.55
C LYS A 262 -15.57 -16.17 5.79
N LYS A 263 -16.64 -15.40 5.91
CA LYS A 263 -17.92 -15.68 5.23
C LYS A 263 -18.52 -14.42 4.67
N SER A 264 -19.09 -14.50 3.47
CA SER A 264 -19.92 -13.44 2.90
C SER A 264 -21.09 -13.12 3.84
N GLY A 265 -21.50 -11.86 3.89
CA GLY A 265 -22.60 -11.43 4.76
C GLY A 265 -22.51 -9.95 5.12
N ILE A 266 -23.41 -9.52 5.99
CA ILE A 266 -23.48 -8.15 6.49
C ILE A 266 -22.96 -8.12 7.91
N TYR A 267 -22.00 -7.24 8.17
CA TYR A 267 -21.31 -7.09 9.44
C TYR A 267 -21.46 -5.67 9.97
N SER A 268 -21.68 -5.56 11.26
CA SER A 268 -21.82 -4.28 11.95
C SER A 268 -21.03 -4.30 13.23
N GLY A 269 -20.37 -3.20 13.52
CA GLY A 269 -19.70 -2.93 14.79
C GLY A 269 -19.87 -1.46 15.13
N GLY A 270 -19.66 -1.12 16.38
CA GLY A 270 -19.92 0.22 16.88
C GLY A 270 -21.28 0.33 17.58
N SER A 271 -21.36 1.23 18.57
CA SER A 271 -22.57 1.47 19.33
C SER A 271 -23.43 2.53 18.63
N VAL A 272 -24.74 2.37 18.71
CA VAL A 272 -25.68 3.44 18.38
C VAL A 272 -25.50 4.60 19.36
N VAL A 273 -25.84 5.82 18.92
CA VAL A 273 -25.86 6.97 19.82
C VAL A 273 -26.91 6.76 20.90
N LEU A 274 -26.48 6.79 22.15
CA LEU A 274 -27.32 6.69 23.33
C LEU A 274 -27.00 7.82 24.28
N GLU A 275 -27.96 8.20 25.10
CA GLU A 275 -27.70 9.05 26.26
C GLU A 275 -26.64 8.36 27.14
N HIS A 276 -25.68 9.11 27.70
CA HIS A 276 -24.47 8.57 28.32
C HIS A 276 -24.73 7.50 29.38
N SER A 277 -25.72 7.70 30.25
CA SER A 277 -26.10 6.72 31.28
C SER A 277 -26.61 5.39 30.70
N LYS A 278 -27.28 5.43 29.56
CA LYS A 278 -27.75 4.25 28.83
C LYS A 278 -26.61 3.57 28.07
N TRP A 279 -25.68 4.38 27.50
CA TRP A 279 -24.52 3.86 26.82
C TRP A 279 -23.62 3.04 27.75
N LEU A 280 -23.36 3.56 28.96
CA LEU A 280 -22.58 2.81 29.98
C LEU A 280 -23.18 1.43 30.29
N LYS A 281 -24.50 1.29 30.32
CA LYS A 281 -25.18 0.01 30.54
C LYS A 281 -25.17 -0.92 29.32
N HIS A 282 -24.96 -0.33 28.14
CA HIS A 282 -24.96 -1.10 26.87
C HIS A 282 -23.60 -1.77 26.59
N ILE A 283 -22.49 -1.17 27.08
CA ILE A 283 -21.14 -1.67 26.84
C ILE A 283 -20.62 -2.62 27.95
N THR A 284 -21.33 -2.73 29.06
CA THR A 284 -21.07 -3.71 30.14
C THR A 284 -21.87 -4.99 29.92
#